data_59cb758aa385013f10ae66b770abde2c
#
_entry.id   59cb758aa385013f10ae66b770abde2c
#
_cell.length_a   1.000
_cell.length_b   1.000
_cell.length_c   1.000
_cell.angle_alpha   90.00
_cell.angle_beta   90.00
_cell.angle_gamma   90.00
#
_symmetry.space_group_name_H-M   'P 1'
#
loop_
_entity.id
_entity.type
_entity.pdbx_description
1 polymer ?
#
loop_
_entity_poly.entity_id
_entity_poly.type
_entity_poly.pdbx_seq_one_letter_code
_entity_poly.pdbx_strand_id
1 'polypeptide(L)'
;TMIQPLNNVHFLFSGSNRHMMTEIFNSSKRPFFASTRIISLPPISAESYSRFIAEKFLENKRKISPEAIGFILEWTRRHTYYTQSVCNTLFSSGGKEIDIHSVKETCGEILDEQEKTFLQYRNLLTGNQWQLLMAVAKEGKVYKPHSGEFLSKHSLGTPASITRALDALLTKEMIYEEIDSSGKYYSVYDLFLSRWLERQ
;
A
#
# COMPACT_ATOMS: atom_id res chain seq x y z
N THR A 1 -0.70 32.39 11.18
CA THR A 1 -0.29 31.01 11.60
C THR A 1 0.77 31.16 12.68
N MET A 2 0.63 30.45 13.82
CA MET A 2 1.54 30.57 14.99
C MET A 2 2.99 30.14 14.73
N ILE A 3 3.25 29.46 13.61
CA ILE A 3 4.57 28.86 13.28
C ILE A 3 5.48 29.85 12.51
N GLN A 4 4.90 30.67 11.63
CA GLN A 4 5.68 31.56 10.74
C GLN A 4 6.54 32.62 11.41
N PRO A 5 6.20 33.18 12.61
CA PRO A 5 7.03 34.18 13.26
C PRO A 5 8.21 33.62 14.06
N LEU A 6 8.42 32.30 14.11
CA LEU A 6 9.48 31.68 14.90
C LEU A 6 10.80 31.60 14.10
N ASN A 7 11.69 32.55 14.28
CA ASN A 7 12.90 32.73 13.48
C ASN A 7 14.02 31.71 13.76
N ASN A 8 13.98 30.99 14.89
CA ASN A 8 15.06 30.07 15.31
C ASN A 8 14.59 28.61 15.46
N VAL A 9 13.50 28.25 14.76
CA VAL A 9 12.90 26.91 14.86
C VAL A 9 12.79 26.30 13.47
N HIS A 10 13.25 25.06 13.32
CA HIS A 10 13.05 24.24 12.13
C HIS A 10 11.94 23.25 12.39
N PHE A 11 10.94 23.23 11.51
CA PHE A 11 9.81 22.30 11.61
C PHE A 11 9.97 21.20 10.58
N LEU A 12 9.86 19.94 11.03
CA LEU A 12 9.78 18.76 10.21
C LEU A 12 8.38 18.19 10.33
N PHE A 13 7.65 18.18 9.21
CA PHE A 13 6.32 17.58 9.14
C PHE A 13 6.44 16.23 8.43
N SER A 14 5.89 15.19 9.02
CA SER A 14 5.83 13.87 8.38
C SER A 14 4.38 13.39 8.30
N GLY A 15 4.05 12.69 7.25
CA GLY A 15 2.73 12.10 7.06
C GLY A 15 2.81 10.96 6.04
N SER A 16 2.06 9.90 6.30
CA SER A 16 1.93 8.75 5.40
C SER A 16 0.94 8.99 4.25
N ASN A 17 -0.04 9.88 4.45
CA ASN A 17 -0.98 10.27 3.40
C ASN A 17 -0.37 11.37 2.52
N ARG A 18 0.19 10.94 1.37
CA ARG A 18 0.87 11.85 0.42
C ARG A 18 -0.08 12.91 -0.13
N HIS A 19 -1.32 12.56 -0.43
CA HIS A 19 -2.32 13.49 -0.97
C HIS A 19 -2.60 14.61 0.02
N MET A 20 -2.87 14.26 1.29
CA MET A 20 -3.12 15.25 2.35
C MET A 20 -1.90 16.15 2.59
N MET A 21 -0.68 15.60 2.59
CA MET A 21 0.55 16.38 2.71
C MET A 21 0.71 17.37 1.55
N THR A 22 0.46 16.92 0.34
CA THR A 22 0.51 17.77 -0.86
C THR A 22 -0.55 18.88 -0.80
N GLU A 23 -1.76 18.56 -0.38
CA GLU A 23 -2.84 19.54 -0.22
C GLU A 23 -2.48 20.63 0.82
N ILE A 24 -1.92 20.23 1.97
CA ILE A 24 -1.54 21.17 3.04
C ILE A 24 -0.41 22.11 2.60
N PHE A 25 0.60 21.61 1.88
CA PHE A 25 1.83 22.36 1.62
C PHE A 25 1.94 22.93 0.21
N ASN A 26 1.26 22.36 -0.80
CA ASN A 26 1.32 22.80 -2.19
C ASN A 26 0.05 23.53 -2.68
N SER A 27 -1.01 23.57 -1.88
CA SER A 27 -2.21 24.31 -2.29
C SER A 27 -2.02 25.80 -2.03
N SER A 28 -2.18 26.63 -3.08
CA SER A 28 -2.12 28.10 -2.99
C SER A 28 -3.14 28.70 -2.03
N LYS A 29 -4.15 27.96 -1.63
CA LYS A 29 -5.16 28.36 -0.65
C LYS A 29 -4.74 28.10 0.80
N ARG A 30 -3.60 27.47 1.04
CA ARG A 30 -3.13 27.10 2.38
C ARG A 30 -2.01 28.02 2.86
N PRO A 31 -1.91 28.29 4.18
CA PRO A 31 -0.92 29.21 4.76
C PRO A 31 0.54 28.80 4.53
N PHE A 32 0.80 27.51 4.29
CA PHE A 32 2.15 26.98 4.12
C PHE A 32 2.59 26.86 2.65
N PHE A 33 1.77 27.37 1.71
CA PHE A 33 2.12 27.35 0.29
C PHE A 33 3.49 28.00 0.05
N ALA A 34 4.35 27.30 -0.70
CA ALA A 34 5.71 27.71 -1.06
C ALA A 34 6.67 28.00 0.12
N SER A 35 6.27 27.71 1.37
CA SER A 35 7.11 27.95 2.56
C SER A 35 7.84 26.70 3.06
N THR A 36 7.66 25.55 2.38
CA THR A 36 8.22 24.26 2.78
C THR A 36 8.96 23.57 1.63
N ARG A 37 9.95 22.76 1.98
CA ARG A 37 10.61 21.85 1.04
C ARG A 37 10.04 20.46 1.24
N ILE A 38 9.42 19.91 0.21
CA ILE A 38 8.94 18.53 0.22
C ILE A 38 10.10 17.59 -0.08
N ILE A 39 10.27 16.57 0.77
CA ILE A 39 11.24 15.48 0.58
C ILE A 39 10.41 14.19 0.48
N SER A 40 10.41 13.60 -0.71
CA SER A 40 9.82 12.28 -0.91
C SER A 40 10.85 11.20 -0.59
N LEU A 41 10.50 10.26 0.28
CA LEU A 41 11.34 9.11 0.57
C LEU A 41 10.96 7.98 -0.42
N PRO A 42 11.89 7.52 -1.25
CA PRO A 42 11.65 6.36 -2.11
C PRO A 42 11.55 5.09 -1.26
N PRO A 43 10.96 4.01 -1.79
CA PRO A 43 11.02 2.70 -1.15
C PRO A 43 12.48 2.29 -0.89
N ILE A 44 12.72 1.62 0.24
CA ILE A 44 14.05 1.07 0.58
C ILE A 44 14.48 0.12 -0.55
N SER A 45 15.76 0.19 -0.96
CA SER A 45 16.28 -0.71 -1.99
C SER A 45 16.12 -2.18 -1.55
N ALA A 46 15.83 -3.07 -2.49
CA ALA A 46 15.64 -4.50 -2.18
C ALA A 46 16.89 -5.09 -1.50
N GLU A 47 18.08 -4.70 -1.97
CA GLU A 47 19.35 -5.16 -1.40
C GLU A 47 19.53 -4.74 0.06
N SER A 48 19.37 -3.43 0.35
CA SER A 48 19.52 -2.92 1.71
C SER A 48 18.49 -3.50 2.66
N TYR A 49 17.25 -3.68 2.17
CA TYR A 49 16.18 -4.23 3.00
C TYR A 49 16.36 -5.73 3.25
N SER A 50 16.81 -6.49 2.24
CA SER A 50 17.13 -7.92 2.40
C SER A 50 18.24 -8.13 3.43
N ARG A 51 19.30 -7.33 3.35
CA ARG A 51 20.40 -7.38 4.33
C ARG A 51 19.90 -7.10 5.74
N PHE A 52 19.13 -6.03 5.91
CA PHE A 52 18.56 -5.66 7.22
C PHE A 52 17.69 -6.78 7.81
N ILE A 53 16.80 -7.38 7.00
CA ILE A 53 15.94 -8.48 7.46
C ILE A 53 16.80 -9.67 7.90
N ALA A 54 17.76 -10.10 7.08
CA ALA A 54 18.66 -11.21 7.39
C ALA A 54 19.43 -10.97 8.70
N GLU A 55 19.99 -9.77 8.88
CA GLU A 55 20.71 -9.38 10.08
C GLU A 55 19.82 -9.44 11.33
N LYS A 56 18.58 -8.92 11.26
CA LYS A 56 17.64 -8.92 12.39
C LYS A 56 17.22 -10.32 12.81
N PHE A 57 17.01 -11.24 11.88
CA PHE A 57 16.75 -12.64 12.20
C PHE A 57 17.99 -13.31 12.82
N LEU A 58 19.18 -13.07 12.27
CA LEU A 58 20.44 -13.66 12.76
C LEU A 58 20.80 -13.18 14.16
N GLU A 59 20.63 -11.90 14.50
CA GLU A 59 20.84 -11.33 15.84
C GLU A 59 20.06 -12.12 16.91
N ASN A 60 18.94 -12.71 16.54
CA ASN A 60 18.08 -13.52 17.41
C ASN A 60 18.24 -15.03 17.19
N LYS A 61 19.38 -15.47 16.62
CA LYS A 61 19.74 -16.89 16.39
C LYS A 61 18.70 -17.61 15.50
N ARG A 62 18.12 -16.91 14.55
CA ARG A 62 17.20 -17.44 13.53
C ARG A 62 17.81 -17.26 12.14
N LYS A 63 17.49 -18.13 11.23
CA LYS A 63 17.89 -18.05 9.83
C LYS A 63 16.65 -17.90 8.96
N ILE A 64 16.72 -16.99 8.03
CA ILE A 64 15.71 -16.82 6.99
C ILE A 64 16.37 -16.96 5.63
N SER A 65 15.77 -17.74 4.73
CA SER A 65 16.37 -17.98 3.43
C SER A 65 16.28 -16.74 2.53
N PRO A 66 17.23 -16.53 1.60
CA PRO A 66 17.19 -15.42 0.65
C PRO A 66 15.89 -15.41 -0.19
N GLU A 67 15.39 -16.58 -0.56
CA GLU A 67 14.14 -16.75 -1.30
C GLU A 67 12.93 -16.29 -0.48
N ALA A 68 12.93 -16.61 0.82
CA ALA A 68 11.90 -16.16 1.76
C ALA A 68 11.89 -14.64 1.89
N ILE A 69 13.06 -14.03 2.02
CA ILE A 69 13.20 -12.56 2.07
C ILE A 69 12.73 -11.94 0.75
N GLY A 70 13.16 -12.49 -0.38
CA GLY A 70 12.73 -12.03 -1.72
C GLY A 70 11.21 -12.05 -1.86
N PHE A 71 10.57 -13.14 -1.45
CA PHE A 71 9.11 -13.26 -1.46
C PHE A 71 8.44 -12.23 -0.54
N ILE A 72 8.93 -12.04 0.68
CA ILE A 72 8.38 -11.01 1.59
C ILE A 72 8.41 -9.63 0.93
N LEU A 73 9.55 -9.23 0.38
CA LEU A 73 9.72 -7.91 -0.21
C LEU A 73 8.86 -7.68 -1.46
N GLU A 74 8.68 -8.71 -2.28
CA GLU A 74 7.79 -8.68 -3.43
C GLU A 74 6.31 -8.63 -3.00
N TRP A 75 5.91 -9.54 -2.12
CA TRP A 75 4.54 -9.65 -1.65
C TRP A 75 4.08 -8.38 -0.92
N THR A 76 4.95 -7.76 -0.13
CA THR A 76 4.69 -6.51 0.60
C THR A 76 4.98 -5.26 -0.22
N ARG A 77 5.38 -5.39 -1.49
CA ARG A 77 5.78 -4.28 -2.37
C ARG A 77 6.83 -3.37 -1.70
N ARG A 78 7.66 -3.92 -0.80
CA ARG A 78 8.66 -3.23 0.05
C ARG A 78 8.08 -2.12 0.93
N HIS A 79 6.79 -2.14 1.19
CA HIS A 79 6.17 -1.20 2.11
C HIS A 79 6.55 -1.56 3.54
N THR A 80 7.17 -0.62 4.27
CA THR A 80 7.78 -0.87 5.58
C THR A 80 6.83 -1.49 6.60
N TYR A 81 5.62 -0.95 6.72
CA TYR A 81 4.60 -1.46 7.65
C TYR A 81 4.25 -2.94 7.37
N TYR A 82 3.91 -3.27 6.13
CA TYR A 82 3.50 -4.65 5.78
C TYR A 82 4.68 -5.63 5.86
N THR A 83 5.88 -5.19 5.46
CA THR A 83 7.10 -6.00 5.61
C THR A 83 7.39 -6.29 7.07
N GLN A 84 7.30 -5.28 7.95
CA GLN A 84 7.48 -5.47 9.38
C GLN A 84 6.40 -6.36 9.99
N SER A 85 5.14 -6.21 9.57
CA SER A 85 4.04 -7.06 10.05
C SER A 85 4.30 -8.53 9.75
N VAL A 86 4.64 -8.88 8.50
CA VAL A 86 4.98 -10.26 8.13
C VAL A 86 6.19 -10.77 8.89
N CYS A 87 7.27 -9.99 8.98
CA CYS A 87 8.47 -10.38 9.72
C CYS A 87 8.20 -10.58 11.21
N ASN A 88 7.36 -9.72 11.83
CA ASN A 88 6.99 -9.86 13.25
C ASN A 88 6.16 -11.12 13.50
N THR A 89 5.22 -11.46 12.62
CA THR A 89 4.43 -12.68 12.74
C THR A 89 5.33 -13.92 12.63
N LEU A 90 6.20 -13.97 11.61
CA LEU A 90 7.21 -15.03 11.47
C LEU A 90 8.13 -15.14 12.67
N PHE A 91 8.51 -14.00 13.23
CA PHE A 91 9.34 -13.98 14.42
C PHE A 91 8.59 -14.52 15.65
N SER A 92 7.32 -14.23 15.79
CA SER A 92 6.48 -14.67 16.91
C SER A 92 6.13 -16.16 16.84
N SER A 93 6.07 -16.77 15.64
CA SER A 93 5.80 -18.20 15.46
C SER A 93 6.88 -19.14 15.99
N GLY A 94 8.06 -18.63 16.31
CA GLY A 94 9.10 -19.36 17.06
C GLY A 94 10.05 -20.22 16.21
N GLY A 95 9.89 -20.31 14.89
CA GLY A 95 10.76 -21.08 14.00
C GLY A 95 12.23 -20.62 14.02
N LYS A 96 13.19 -21.55 14.02
CA LYS A 96 14.62 -21.23 13.93
C LYS A 96 15.10 -21.07 12.49
N GLU A 97 14.51 -21.81 11.57
CA GLU A 97 14.78 -21.75 10.14
C GLU A 97 13.48 -21.38 9.42
N ILE A 98 13.53 -20.32 8.62
CA ILE A 98 12.37 -19.75 7.95
C ILE A 98 12.63 -19.84 6.45
N ASP A 99 11.84 -20.63 5.78
CA ASP A 99 11.84 -20.85 4.36
C ASP A 99 10.67 -20.12 3.68
N ILE A 100 10.59 -20.21 2.36
CA ILE A 100 9.52 -19.60 1.58
C ILE A 100 8.14 -20.20 1.88
N HIS A 101 8.07 -21.47 2.30
CA HIS A 101 6.81 -22.12 2.63
C HIS A 101 6.22 -21.53 3.90
N SER A 102 7.02 -21.43 4.96
CA SER A 102 6.66 -20.78 6.22
C SER A 102 6.17 -19.34 6.01
N VAL A 103 6.84 -18.59 5.11
CA VAL A 103 6.42 -17.21 4.79
C VAL A 103 5.05 -17.19 4.10
N LYS A 104 4.82 -18.07 3.10
CA LYS A 104 3.53 -18.14 2.39
C LYS A 104 2.39 -18.52 3.32
N GLU A 105 2.63 -19.44 4.24
CA GLU A 105 1.67 -19.86 5.26
C GLU A 105 1.33 -18.68 6.17
N THR A 106 2.34 -18.02 6.73
CA THR A 106 2.15 -16.82 7.57
C THR A 106 1.41 -15.69 6.83
N CYS A 107 1.73 -15.45 5.56
CA CYS A 107 0.98 -14.48 4.76
C CYS A 107 -0.50 -14.88 4.62
N GLY A 108 -0.78 -16.19 4.51
CA GLY A 108 -2.14 -16.73 4.53
C GLY A 108 -2.86 -16.42 5.83
N GLU A 109 -2.26 -16.78 6.94
CA GLU A 109 -2.81 -16.57 8.29
C GLU A 109 -3.12 -15.09 8.55
N ILE A 110 -2.22 -14.17 8.18
CA ILE A 110 -2.44 -12.72 8.32
C ILE A 110 -3.71 -12.28 7.56
N LEU A 111 -3.93 -12.79 6.35
CA LEU A 111 -5.12 -12.42 5.58
C LEU A 111 -6.39 -13.05 6.16
N ASP A 112 -6.32 -14.29 6.63
CA ASP A 112 -7.45 -15.01 7.22
C ASP A 112 -7.87 -14.37 8.56
N GLU A 113 -6.93 -13.90 9.38
CA GLU A 113 -7.20 -13.14 10.59
C GLU A 113 -7.96 -11.83 10.32
N GLN A 114 -7.68 -11.19 9.18
CA GLN A 114 -8.29 -9.91 8.80
C GLN A 114 -9.56 -10.07 7.95
N GLU A 115 -9.91 -11.28 7.54
CA GLU A 115 -11.03 -11.53 6.63
C GLU A 115 -12.35 -10.90 7.11
N LYS A 116 -12.66 -10.99 8.39
CA LYS A 116 -13.88 -10.37 8.96
C LYS A 116 -13.92 -8.86 8.72
N THR A 117 -12.80 -8.19 8.85
CA THR A 117 -12.66 -6.75 8.58
C THR A 117 -12.85 -6.45 7.10
N PHE A 118 -12.25 -7.26 6.22
CA PHE A 118 -12.38 -7.09 4.78
C PHE A 118 -13.82 -7.32 4.29
N LEU A 119 -14.52 -8.27 4.88
CA LEU A 119 -15.95 -8.49 4.61
C LEU A 119 -16.82 -7.31 5.09
N GLN A 120 -16.44 -6.61 6.16
CA GLN A 120 -17.13 -5.38 6.56
C GLN A 120 -16.97 -4.27 5.50
N TYR A 121 -15.78 -4.13 4.88
CA TYR A 121 -15.59 -3.18 3.78
C TYR A 121 -16.51 -3.48 2.59
N ARG A 122 -16.79 -4.76 2.32
CA ARG A 122 -17.74 -5.16 1.28
C ARG A 122 -19.12 -4.55 1.52
N ASN A 123 -19.58 -4.44 2.76
CA ASN A 123 -20.88 -3.89 3.12
C ASN A 123 -20.95 -2.35 3.00
N LEU A 124 -19.81 -1.67 2.97
CA LEU A 124 -19.70 -0.22 2.79
C LEU A 124 -19.69 0.21 1.31
N LEU A 125 -19.64 -0.75 0.39
CA LEU A 125 -19.46 -0.52 -1.04
C LEU A 125 -20.68 -1.04 -1.83
N THR A 126 -21.02 -0.33 -2.90
CA THR A 126 -21.98 -0.85 -3.90
C THR A 126 -21.35 -1.99 -4.70
N GLY A 127 -22.18 -2.79 -5.38
CA GLY A 127 -21.67 -3.86 -6.24
C GLY A 127 -20.63 -3.41 -7.24
N ASN A 128 -20.89 -2.29 -7.95
CA ASN A 128 -19.94 -1.74 -8.93
C ASN A 128 -18.63 -1.25 -8.30
N GLN A 129 -18.69 -0.63 -7.12
CA GLN A 129 -17.49 -0.20 -6.40
C GLN A 129 -16.64 -1.40 -5.97
N TRP A 130 -17.30 -2.46 -5.48
CA TRP A 130 -16.61 -3.68 -5.07
C TRP A 130 -15.95 -4.40 -6.26
N GLN A 131 -16.67 -4.54 -7.37
CA GLN A 131 -16.12 -5.13 -8.59
C GLN A 131 -14.90 -4.35 -9.10
N LEU A 132 -14.98 -3.01 -9.12
CA LEU A 132 -13.85 -2.19 -9.49
C LEU A 132 -12.67 -2.32 -8.53
N LEU A 133 -12.93 -2.37 -7.21
CA LEU A 133 -11.90 -2.56 -6.19
C LEU A 133 -11.17 -3.91 -6.39
N MET A 134 -11.91 -4.99 -6.65
CA MET A 134 -11.32 -6.29 -6.98
C MET A 134 -10.48 -6.24 -8.27
N ALA A 135 -10.98 -5.57 -9.31
CA ALA A 135 -10.25 -5.41 -10.57
C ALA A 135 -8.93 -4.65 -10.36
N VAL A 136 -8.96 -3.56 -9.57
CA VAL A 136 -7.75 -2.80 -9.22
C VAL A 136 -6.77 -3.65 -8.41
N ALA A 137 -7.25 -4.47 -7.48
CA ALA A 137 -6.41 -5.38 -6.71
C ALA A 137 -5.70 -6.40 -7.62
N LYS A 138 -6.43 -7.08 -8.51
CA LYS A 138 -5.89 -8.09 -9.44
C LYS A 138 -4.83 -7.54 -10.40
N GLU A 139 -4.97 -6.28 -10.82
CA GLU A 139 -3.95 -5.62 -11.67
C GLU A 139 -2.78 -5.03 -10.85
N GLY A 140 -3.00 -4.76 -9.57
CA GLY A 140 -2.01 -4.09 -8.71
C GLY A 140 -1.84 -2.61 -9.01
N LYS A 141 -1.63 -2.23 -10.29
CA LYS A 141 -1.59 -0.85 -10.79
C LYS A 141 -2.47 -0.72 -12.03
N VAL A 142 -3.43 0.19 -12.02
CA VAL A 142 -4.32 0.44 -13.15
C VAL A 142 -4.07 1.83 -13.72
N TYR A 143 -3.47 1.91 -14.91
CA TYR A 143 -3.16 3.18 -15.58
C TYR A 143 -4.33 3.70 -16.43
N LYS A 144 -5.14 2.80 -16.96
CA LYS A 144 -6.22 3.14 -17.89
C LYS A 144 -7.56 2.51 -17.47
N PRO A 145 -8.17 2.96 -16.35
CA PRO A 145 -9.37 2.32 -15.79
C PRO A 145 -10.60 2.40 -16.69
N HIS A 146 -10.59 3.26 -17.70
CA HIS A 146 -11.70 3.43 -18.66
C HIS A 146 -11.44 2.71 -20.00
N SER A 147 -10.31 2.02 -20.17
CA SER A 147 -10.01 1.32 -21.43
C SER A 147 -10.97 0.14 -21.65
N GLY A 148 -11.39 -0.06 -22.91
CA GLY A 148 -12.24 -1.19 -23.26
C GLY A 148 -11.63 -2.54 -22.86
N GLU A 149 -10.30 -2.67 -22.93
CA GLU A 149 -9.57 -3.85 -22.52
C GLU A 149 -9.77 -4.14 -21.01
N PHE A 150 -9.55 -3.16 -20.14
CA PHE A 150 -9.72 -3.30 -18.69
C PHE A 150 -11.18 -3.60 -18.33
N LEU A 151 -12.12 -2.86 -18.95
CA LEU A 151 -13.56 -3.06 -18.71
C LEU A 151 -14.01 -4.46 -19.11
N SER A 152 -13.59 -4.94 -20.28
CA SER A 152 -13.93 -6.27 -20.79
C SER A 152 -13.28 -7.37 -19.95
N LYS A 153 -11.99 -7.24 -19.63
CA LYS A 153 -11.25 -8.23 -18.84
C LYS A 153 -11.89 -8.50 -17.48
N HIS A 154 -12.42 -7.46 -16.83
CA HIS A 154 -13.00 -7.56 -15.49
C HIS A 154 -14.54 -7.51 -15.48
N SER A 155 -15.19 -7.62 -16.64
CA SER A 155 -16.65 -7.57 -16.76
C SER A 155 -17.27 -6.36 -16.06
N LEU A 156 -16.60 -5.20 -16.17
CA LEU A 156 -17.02 -3.96 -15.55
C LEU A 156 -18.06 -3.24 -16.42
N GLY A 157 -18.79 -2.32 -15.79
CA GLY A 157 -19.82 -1.53 -16.46
C GLY A 157 -19.26 -0.47 -17.44
N THR A 158 -20.08 0.54 -17.72
CA THR A 158 -19.72 1.62 -18.67
C THR A 158 -18.62 2.53 -18.10
N PRO A 159 -17.85 3.24 -18.96
CA PRO A 159 -16.87 4.24 -18.49
C PRO A 159 -17.45 5.26 -17.52
N ALA A 160 -18.70 5.72 -17.72
CA ALA A 160 -19.36 6.66 -16.82
C ALA A 160 -19.65 6.06 -15.43
N SER A 161 -19.98 4.77 -15.36
CA SER A 161 -20.17 4.08 -14.08
C SER A 161 -18.84 3.88 -13.35
N ILE A 162 -17.75 3.64 -14.09
CA ILE A 162 -16.41 3.49 -13.53
C ILE A 162 -15.89 4.83 -12.99
N THR A 163 -16.09 5.95 -13.67
CA THR A 163 -15.73 7.27 -13.12
C THR A 163 -16.35 7.49 -11.74
N ARG A 164 -17.65 7.27 -11.61
CA ARG A 164 -18.35 7.43 -10.32
C ARG A 164 -17.86 6.45 -9.25
N ALA A 165 -17.54 5.22 -9.64
CA ALA A 165 -17.01 4.22 -8.71
C ALA A 165 -15.57 4.57 -8.27
N LEU A 166 -14.72 5.06 -9.18
CA LEU A 166 -13.37 5.54 -8.86
C LEU A 166 -13.41 6.70 -7.86
N ASP A 167 -14.23 7.72 -8.13
CA ASP A 167 -14.36 8.89 -7.26
C ASP A 167 -14.83 8.49 -5.86
N ALA A 168 -15.79 7.56 -5.79
CA ALA A 168 -16.26 7.04 -4.51
C ALA A 168 -15.22 6.23 -3.76
N LEU A 169 -14.42 5.41 -4.45
CA LEU A 169 -13.34 4.62 -3.84
C LEU A 169 -12.18 5.51 -3.38
N LEU A 170 -11.84 6.56 -4.11
CA LEU A 170 -10.86 7.58 -3.72
C LEU A 170 -11.34 8.34 -2.48
N THR A 171 -12.59 8.81 -2.47
CA THR A 171 -13.19 9.51 -1.33
C THR A 171 -13.24 8.66 -0.06
N LYS A 172 -13.42 7.34 -0.21
CA LYS A 172 -13.42 6.37 0.90
C LYS A 172 -12.01 5.88 1.27
N GLU A 173 -10.97 6.38 0.61
CA GLU A 173 -9.58 5.94 0.78
C GLU A 173 -9.37 4.42 0.59
N MET A 174 -10.23 3.76 -0.20
CA MET A 174 -10.06 2.35 -0.55
C MET A 174 -9.00 2.14 -1.62
N ILE A 175 -8.83 3.12 -2.49
CA ILE A 175 -7.78 3.21 -3.49
C ILE A 175 -7.08 4.55 -3.38
N TYR A 176 -5.86 4.62 -3.88
CA TYR A 176 -5.11 5.86 -4.03
C TYR A 176 -4.68 6.06 -5.49
N GLU A 177 -4.40 7.30 -5.82
CA GLU A 177 -3.87 7.73 -7.11
C GLU A 177 -2.41 8.14 -6.93
N GLU A 178 -1.56 7.74 -7.85
CA GLU A 178 -0.15 8.12 -7.87
C GLU A 178 0.36 8.23 -9.32
N ILE A 179 1.50 8.89 -9.49
CA ILE A 179 2.16 9.06 -10.79
C ILE A 179 3.54 8.41 -10.71
N ASP A 180 3.85 7.55 -11.66
CA ASP A 180 5.20 7.03 -11.88
C ASP A 180 5.68 7.33 -13.31
N SER A 181 6.80 6.73 -13.72
CA SER A 181 7.37 6.91 -15.07
C SER A 181 6.45 6.49 -16.22
N SER A 182 5.47 5.63 -15.94
CA SER A 182 4.49 5.13 -16.91
C SER A 182 3.22 5.98 -16.94
N GLY A 183 3.07 6.91 -16.01
CA GLY A 183 1.94 7.81 -15.90
C GLY A 183 1.16 7.68 -14.59
N LYS A 184 -0.06 8.20 -14.61
CA LYS A 184 -0.99 8.15 -13.48
C LYS A 184 -1.60 6.75 -13.35
N TYR A 185 -1.61 6.21 -12.15
CA TYR A 185 -2.22 4.91 -11.86
C TYR A 185 -3.04 4.91 -10.56
N TYR A 186 -3.91 3.92 -10.45
CA TYR A 186 -4.70 3.62 -9.25
C TYR A 186 -4.26 2.29 -8.65
N SER A 187 -4.23 2.21 -7.33
CA SER A 187 -3.92 0.98 -6.59
C SER A 187 -4.73 0.91 -5.30
N VAL A 188 -4.96 -0.28 -4.76
CA VAL A 188 -5.65 -0.45 -3.48
C VAL A 188 -4.79 0.12 -2.36
N TYR A 189 -5.41 0.88 -1.44
CA TYR A 189 -4.68 1.56 -0.37
C TYR A 189 -4.11 0.58 0.65
N ASP A 190 -4.93 -0.33 1.16
CA ASP A 190 -4.50 -1.38 2.08
C ASP A 190 -3.96 -2.58 1.30
N LEU A 191 -2.68 -2.88 1.48
CA LEU A 191 -2.04 -3.97 0.76
C LEU A 191 -2.55 -5.35 1.20
N PHE A 192 -2.88 -5.56 2.47
CA PHE A 192 -3.43 -6.84 2.90
C PHE A 192 -4.82 -7.05 2.31
N LEU A 193 -5.66 -6.01 2.26
CA LEU A 193 -6.92 -6.06 1.52
C LEU A 193 -6.67 -6.36 0.04
N SER A 194 -5.69 -5.71 -0.61
CA SER A 194 -5.32 -6.02 -2.01
C SER A 194 -5.00 -7.50 -2.19
N ARG A 195 -4.13 -8.06 -1.33
CA ARG A 195 -3.72 -9.47 -1.40
C ARG A 195 -4.88 -10.44 -1.12
N TRP A 196 -5.79 -10.07 -0.24
CA TRP A 196 -6.99 -10.86 0.02
C TRP A 196 -7.94 -10.85 -1.18
N LEU A 197 -8.17 -9.67 -1.80
CA LEU A 197 -9.01 -9.53 -3.00
C LEU A 197 -8.43 -10.25 -4.22
N GLU A 198 -7.12 -10.37 -4.35
CA GLU A 198 -6.45 -11.13 -5.42
C GLU A 198 -6.81 -12.63 -5.37
N ARG A 199 -7.23 -13.17 -4.22
CA ARG A 199 -7.63 -14.57 -4.02
C ARG A 199 -9.11 -14.84 -4.34
N GLN A 200 -9.94 -13.78 -4.49
CA GLN A 200 -11.39 -13.88 -4.74
C GLN A 200 -11.66 -14.02 -6.29
#